data_9b11906bbc4fc6b492d34fa20934c646
#
_entry.id   9b11906bbc4fc6b492d34fa20934c646
#
_cell.length_a   1.000
_cell.length_b   1.000
_cell.length_c   1.000
_cell.angle_alpha   90.00
_cell.angle_beta   90.00
_cell.angle_gamma   90.00
#
_symmetry.space_group_name_H-M   'P 1'
#
loop_
_entity.id
_entity.type
_entity.pdbx_description
1 polymer ?
#
loop_
_entity_poly.entity_id
_entity_poly.type
_entity_poly.pdbx_seq_one_letter_code
_entity_poly.pdbx_strand_id
1 'polypeptide(L)'
;MNKKSRPFLVLGLLVVLTSCQAPSKSDSSVVPGEDAIHATMDAWHQAASSADSLTYFGTMASQESIFLGTDETERWTTAEFKIWSRKFFQRASAWTFVPVLGERHVTIRGDVAWLDEKLDSEHMGQCRGTGILVYDGDAQAWKIAHYTLSFAVPNEVADAVIDTIAHWNRSKLPK
;
A
#
# COMPACT_ATOMS: atom_id res chain seq x y z
N MET A 1 62.07 51.26 -56.10
CA MET A 1 62.14 50.47 -54.86
C MET A 1 60.76 50.21 -54.39
N ASN A 2 60.21 49.02 -54.71
CA ASN A 2 58.83 48.65 -54.41
C ASN A 2 58.80 47.67 -53.21
N LYS A 3 58.30 48.15 -52.10
CA LYS A 3 57.99 47.27 -50.92
C LYS A 3 56.60 46.65 -51.11
N LYS A 4 56.58 45.33 -51.33
CA LYS A 4 55.36 44.55 -51.34
C LYS A 4 54.97 44.23 -49.87
N SER A 5 53.87 44.76 -49.41
CA SER A 5 53.22 44.38 -48.15
C SER A 5 52.47 43.06 -48.35
N ARG A 6 52.74 42.09 -47.48
CA ARG A 6 52.00 40.79 -47.39
C ARG A 6 50.82 40.97 -46.43
N PRO A 7 49.63 40.52 -46.80
CA PRO A 7 48.55 40.50 -45.83
C PRO A 7 48.69 39.29 -44.88
N PHE A 8 48.56 39.56 -43.58
CA PHE A 8 48.44 38.56 -42.56
C PHE A 8 47.01 37.97 -42.56
N LEU A 9 46.88 36.68 -42.83
CA LEU A 9 45.62 35.94 -42.74
C LEU A 9 45.45 35.52 -41.31
N VAL A 10 44.50 36.15 -40.55
CA VAL A 10 44.13 35.74 -39.23
C VAL A 10 43.06 34.64 -39.39
N LEU A 11 43.45 33.38 -39.11
CA LEU A 11 42.55 32.23 -39.09
C LEU A 11 41.83 32.19 -37.73
N GLY A 12 40.62 32.69 -37.73
CA GLY A 12 39.75 32.63 -36.52
C GLY A 12 39.31 31.20 -36.23
N LEU A 13 39.78 30.62 -35.13
CA LEU A 13 39.35 29.33 -34.65
C LEU A 13 37.97 29.45 -33.96
N LEU A 14 36.92 29.01 -34.66
CA LEU A 14 35.56 28.98 -34.12
C LEU A 14 35.43 27.76 -33.20
N VAL A 15 35.50 27.95 -31.87
CA VAL A 15 35.23 26.89 -30.89
C VAL A 15 33.71 26.77 -30.72
N VAL A 16 33.13 25.73 -31.32
CA VAL A 16 31.74 25.36 -31.11
C VAL A 16 31.65 24.58 -29.79
N LEU A 17 31.20 25.26 -28.71
CA LEU A 17 30.85 24.60 -27.43
C LEU A 17 29.52 23.86 -27.63
N THR A 18 29.61 22.58 -27.93
CA THR A 18 28.45 21.67 -27.85
C THR A 18 28.09 21.46 -26.38
N SER A 19 27.11 22.20 -25.88
CA SER A 19 26.51 21.97 -24.58
C SER A 19 25.74 20.65 -24.65
N CYS A 20 26.30 19.58 -24.08
CA CYS A 20 25.54 18.37 -23.77
C CYS A 20 24.56 18.69 -22.62
N GLN A 21 23.35 19.07 -22.98
CA GLN A 21 22.24 19.03 -22.02
C GLN A 21 21.93 17.55 -21.71
N ALA A 22 22.28 17.13 -20.49
CA ALA A 22 21.78 15.87 -19.97
C ALA A 22 20.23 15.93 -19.95
N PRO A 23 19.54 14.86 -20.37
CA PRO A 23 18.09 14.84 -20.30
C PRO A 23 17.68 15.05 -18.84
N SER A 24 17.02 16.16 -18.56
CA SER A 24 16.35 16.40 -17.30
C SER A 24 15.23 15.36 -17.19
N LYS A 25 15.41 14.36 -16.33
CA LYS A 25 14.31 13.52 -15.87
C LYS A 25 13.38 14.40 -15.00
N SER A 26 12.55 15.20 -15.63
CA SER A 26 11.36 15.77 -15.02
C SER A 26 10.15 14.97 -15.49
N ASP A 27 10.10 13.70 -15.12
CA ASP A 27 8.85 12.97 -15.08
C ASP A 27 8.41 12.99 -13.61
N SER A 28 7.85 14.12 -13.20
CA SER A 28 7.06 14.18 -11.98
C SER A 28 5.74 13.45 -12.31
N SER A 29 5.75 12.12 -12.24
CA SER A 29 4.51 11.35 -12.21
C SER A 29 3.67 11.94 -11.08
N VAL A 30 2.54 12.56 -11.46
CA VAL A 30 1.61 13.10 -10.48
C VAL A 30 1.09 11.92 -9.67
N VAL A 31 1.43 11.87 -8.38
CA VAL A 31 0.93 10.83 -7.48
C VAL A 31 -0.60 10.94 -7.43
N PRO A 32 -1.35 9.88 -7.77
CA PRO A 32 -2.81 9.93 -7.78
C PRO A 32 -3.38 10.22 -6.39
N GLY A 33 -4.48 10.98 -6.36
CA GLY A 33 -5.12 11.42 -5.14
C GLY A 33 -5.92 10.32 -4.41
N GLU A 34 -6.75 10.77 -3.47
CA GLU A 34 -7.52 9.93 -2.55
C GLU A 34 -8.44 8.93 -3.26
N ASP A 35 -9.09 9.33 -4.37
CA ASP A 35 -9.96 8.46 -5.16
C ASP A 35 -9.24 7.19 -5.65
N ALA A 36 -7.96 7.30 -6.00
CA ALA A 36 -7.18 6.14 -6.42
C ALA A 36 -6.91 5.18 -5.26
N ILE A 37 -6.76 5.70 -4.03
CA ILE A 37 -6.61 4.87 -2.83
C ILE A 37 -7.92 4.18 -2.50
N HIS A 38 -9.06 4.89 -2.56
CA HIS A 38 -10.37 4.29 -2.39
C HIS A 38 -10.60 3.14 -3.37
N ALA A 39 -10.31 3.36 -4.67
CA ALA A 39 -10.44 2.33 -5.71
C ALA A 39 -9.51 1.12 -5.45
N THR A 40 -8.29 1.36 -4.99
CA THR A 40 -7.34 0.29 -4.63
C THR A 40 -7.86 -0.57 -3.49
N MET A 41 -8.38 0.05 -2.43
CA MET A 41 -8.90 -0.67 -1.27
C MET A 41 -10.20 -1.43 -1.60
N ASP A 42 -11.08 -0.83 -2.40
CA ASP A 42 -12.32 -1.49 -2.84
C ASP A 42 -12.02 -2.72 -3.70
N ALA A 43 -11.07 -2.60 -4.64
CA ALA A 43 -10.62 -3.72 -5.45
C ALA A 43 -9.97 -4.82 -4.60
N TRP A 44 -9.22 -4.45 -3.57
CA TRP A 44 -8.58 -5.39 -2.65
C TRP A 44 -9.61 -6.19 -1.81
N HIS A 45 -10.61 -5.52 -1.23
CA HIS A 45 -11.72 -6.19 -0.52
C HIS A 45 -12.55 -7.06 -1.46
N GLN A 46 -12.84 -6.56 -2.68
CA GLN A 46 -13.54 -7.33 -3.71
C GLN A 46 -12.76 -8.59 -4.11
N ALA A 47 -11.45 -8.51 -4.26
CA ALA A 47 -10.59 -9.65 -4.57
C ALA A 47 -10.66 -10.75 -3.50
N ALA A 48 -10.72 -10.37 -2.22
CA ALA A 48 -10.93 -11.33 -1.14
C ALA A 48 -12.33 -11.99 -1.21
N SER A 49 -13.38 -11.22 -1.43
CA SER A 49 -14.76 -11.73 -1.49
C SER A 49 -15.02 -12.62 -2.71
N SER A 50 -14.29 -12.44 -3.81
CA SER A 50 -14.34 -13.27 -5.00
C SER A 50 -13.26 -14.36 -5.06
N ALA A 51 -12.46 -14.50 -4.00
CA ALA A 51 -11.31 -15.42 -3.93
C ALA A 51 -10.28 -15.23 -5.06
N ASP A 52 -10.14 -13.99 -5.57
CA ASP A 52 -9.10 -13.62 -6.54
C ASP A 52 -7.77 -13.36 -5.83
N SER A 53 -7.00 -14.43 -5.62
CA SER A 53 -5.70 -14.34 -4.94
C SER A 53 -4.67 -13.54 -5.74
N LEU A 54 -4.78 -13.48 -7.06
CA LEU A 54 -3.82 -12.76 -7.90
C LEU A 54 -3.95 -11.25 -7.66
N THR A 55 -5.16 -10.71 -7.77
CA THR A 55 -5.44 -9.29 -7.48
C THR A 55 -5.16 -8.97 -6.01
N TYR A 56 -5.62 -9.81 -5.08
CA TYR A 56 -5.43 -9.59 -3.64
C TYR A 56 -3.96 -9.40 -3.27
N PHE A 57 -3.11 -10.35 -3.62
CA PHE A 57 -1.68 -10.29 -3.31
C PHE A 57 -0.90 -9.36 -4.26
N GLY A 58 -1.41 -9.11 -5.46
CA GLY A 58 -0.85 -8.12 -6.40
C GLY A 58 -1.02 -6.67 -5.93
N THR A 59 -1.94 -6.41 -5.00
CA THR A 59 -2.15 -5.10 -4.37
C THR A 59 -1.15 -4.84 -3.25
N MET A 60 -0.52 -5.86 -2.68
CA MET A 60 0.53 -5.68 -1.67
C MET A 60 1.80 -5.09 -2.29
N ALA A 61 2.48 -4.21 -1.56
CA ALA A 61 3.66 -3.49 -2.05
C ALA A 61 4.87 -4.40 -2.28
N SER A 62 5.03 -5.42 -1.44
CA SER A 62 6.14 -6.37 -1.53
C SER A 62 5.82 -7.69 -0.81
N GLN A 63 6.72 -8.65 -0.92
CA GLN A 63 6.63 -9.89 -0.15
C GLN A 63 6.82 -9.65 1.37
N GLU A 64 7.44 -8.55 1.75
CA GLU A 64 7.72 -8.14 3.13
C GLU A 64 6.62 -7.23 3.72
N SER A 65 5.62 -6.84 2.92
CA SER A 65 4.47 -6.06 3.44
C SER A 65 3.75 -6.85 4.52
N ILE A 66 3.25 -6.14 5.53
CA ILE A 66 2.73 -6.75 6.74
C ILE A 66 1.21 -6.78 6.74
N PHE A 67 0.66 -7.91 7.15
CA PHE A 67 -0.74 -8.07 7.50
C PHE A 67 -0.87 -8.51 8.98
N LEU A 68 -1.65 -7.77 9.75
CA LEU A 68 -2.05 -8.13 11.11
C LEU A 68 -3.53 -8.53 11.08
N GLY A 69 -3.81 -9.76 11.47
CA GLY A 69 -5.17 -10.23 11.63
C GLY A 69 -5.75 -9.89 13.00
N THR A 70 -6.87 -10.52 13.32
CA THR A 70 -7.63 -10.23 14.56
C THR A 70 -7.18 -11.04 15.77
N ASP A 71 -6.38 -12.08 15.57
CA ASP A 71 -5.80 -12.89 16.66
C ASP A 71 -4.42 -12.33 17.04
N GLU A 72 -4.06 -12.44 18.33
CA GLU A 72 -2.79 -11.94 18.88
C GLU A 72 -1.53 -12.49 18.19
N THR A 73 -1.64 -13.67 17.56
CA THR A 73 -0.54 -14.36 16.88
C THR A 73 -0.48 -14.06 15.39
N GLU A 74 -1.48 -13.39 14.84
CA GLU A 74 -1.67 -13.18 13.41
C GLU A 74 -0.89 -11.96 12.92
N ARG A 75 0.43 -12.12 12.79
CA ARG A 75 1.31 -11.18 12.14
C ARG A 75 2.09 -11.90 11.05
N TRP A 76 1.79 -11.57 9.80
CA TRP A 76 2.41 -12.19 8.64
C TRP A 76 3.08 -11.18 7.72
N THR A 77 4.17 -11.60 7.08
CA THR A 77 4.59 -11.02 5.81
C THR A 77 3.60 -11.43 4.71
N THR A 78 3.57 -10.72 3.60
CA THR A 78 2.77 -11.11 2.43
C THR A 78 3.07 -12.54 1.98
N ALA A 79 4.36 -12.94 1.99
CA ALA A 79 4.78 -14.28 1.60
C ALA A 79 4.19 -15.36 2.51
N GLU A 80 4.23 -15.17 3.83
CA GLU A 80 3.66 -16.09 4.81
C GLU A 80 2.14 -16.12 4.73
N PHE A 81 1.50 -14.96 4.62
CA PHE A 81 0.05 -14.85 4.51
C PHE A 81 -0.49 -15.54 3.25
N LYS A 82 0.21 -15.43 2.13
CA LYS A 82 -0.13 -16.13 0.89
C LYS A 82 -0.11 -17.65 1.05
N ILE A 83 0.83 -18.19 1.84
CA ILE A 83 0.90 -19.62 2.14
C ILE A 83 -0.25 -20.04 3.04
N TRP A 84 -0.46 -19.33 4.16
CA TRP A 84 -1.48 -19.63 5.15
C TRP A 84 -2.90 -19.54 4.57
N SER A 85 -3.16 -18.50 3.77
CA SER A 85 -4.49 -18.21 3.23
C SER A 85 -4.87 -19.03 2.00
N ARG A 86 -3.94 -19.79 1.40
CA ARG A 86 -4.16 -20.56 0.15
C ARG A 86 -5.47 -21.36 0.17
N LYS A 87 -5.77 -22.04 1.28
CA LYS A 87 -6.99 -22.86 1.43
C LYS A 87 -8.29 -22.05 1.36
N PHE A 88 -8.25 -20.76 1.72
CA PHE A 88 -9.41 -19.88 1.67
C PHE A 88 -9.66 -19.39 0.24
N PHE A 89 -8.60 -19.06 -0.50
CA PHE A 89 -8.69 -18.68 -1.90
C PHE A 89 -9.03 -19.82 -2.88
N GLN A 90 -9.18 -21.04 -2.38
CA GLN A 90 -9.74 -22.19 -3.14
C GLN A 90 -11.26 -22.32 -3.01
N ARG A 91 -11.91 -21.44 -2.24
CA ARG A 91 -13.37 -21.40 -2.04
C ARG A 91 -14.01 -20.43 -3.05
N ALA A 92 -15.33 -20.33 -3.02
CA ALA A 92 -16.05 -19.29 -3.79
C ALA A 92 -15.79 -17.88 -3.27
N SER A 93 -15.46 -17.76 -1.96
CA SER A 93 -15.04 -16.53 -1.29
C SER A 93 -13.97 -16.89 -0.27
N ALA A 94 -12.90 -16.09 -0.17
CA ALA A 94 -11.92 -16.25 0.90
C ALA A 94 -12.48 -15.70 2.21
N TRP A 95 -12.86 -14.43 2.23
CA TRP A 95 -13.57 -13.71 3.29
C TRP A 95 -14.23 -12.46 2.73
N THR A 96 -15.20 -11.94 3.46
CA THR A 96 -15.92 -10.74 3.04
C THR A 96 -15.92 -9.71 4.16
N PHE A 97 -15.35 -8.54 3.85
CA PHE A 97 -15.46 -7.32 4.62
C PHE A 97 -16.02 -6.23 3.69
N VAL A 98 -17.12 -5.62 4.10
CA VAL A 98 -17.81 -4.59 3.32
C VAL A 98 -17.46 -3.24 3.91
N PRO A 99 -16.76 -2.36 3.17
CA PRO A 99 -16.50 -1.01 3.63
C PRO A 99 -17.81 -0.23 3.88
N VAL A 100 -17.92 0.40 5.04
CA VAL A 100 -19.06 1.26 5.36
C VAL A 100 -18.90 2.57 4.61
N LEU A 101 -19.92 2.96 3.86
CA LEU A 101 -19.89 4.15 3.00
C LEU A 101 -19.59 5.41 3.81
N GLY A 102 -18.59 6.18 3.39
CA GLY A 102 -18.17 7.42 4.02
C GLY A 102 -17.33 7.25 5.29
N GLU A 103 -17.01 6.00 5.69
CA GLU A 103 -16.26 5.68 6.90
C GLU A 103 -14.83 5.21 6.61
N ARG A 104 -14.28 5.56 5.45
CA ARG A 104 -12.85 5.41 5.12
C ARG A 104 -12.23 6.79 5.04
N HIS A 105 -11.26 7.04 5.88
CA HIS A 105 -10.52 8.29 5.96
C HIS A 105 -9.09 8.09 5.49
N VAL A 106 -8.64 8.93 4.56
CA VAL A 106 -7.32 8.82 3.92
C VAL A 106 -6.51 10.08 4.20
N THR A 107 -5.22 9.91 4.42
CA THR A 107 -4.26 11.03 4.45
C THR A 107 -3.07 10.70 3.58
N ILE A 108 -2.69 11.61 2.68
CA ILE A 108 -1.58 11.44 1.74
C ILE A 108 -0.44 12.40 2.11
N ARG A 109 0.81 11.90 2.07
CA ARG A 109 2.03 12.68 2.20
C ARG A 109 3.07 12.18 1.20
N GLY A 110 3.21 12.88 0.09
CA GLY A 110 4.09 12.48 -1.01
C GLY A 110 3.65 11.14 -1.60
N ASP A 111 4.53 10.16 -1.57
CA ASP A 111 4.33 8.80 -2.07
C ASP A 111 3.87 7.80 -0.98
N VAL A 112 3.50 8.29 0.20
CA VAL A 112 2.95 7.49 1.30
C VAL A 112 1.56 7.98 1.66
N ALA A 113 0.67 7.05 1.93
CA ALA A 113 -0.65 7.32 2.48
C ALA A 113 -0.95 6.39 3.66
N TRP A 114 -1.81 6.85 4.57
CA TRP A 114 -2.41 5.99 5.58
C TRP A 114 -3.91 6.19 5.59
N LEU A 115 -4.61 5.16 6.00
CA LEU A 115 -6.05 5.17 6.11
C LEU A 115 -6.52 4.43 7.36
N ASP A 116 -7.71 4.77 7.79
CA ASP A 116 -8.56 3.91 8.60
C ASP A 116 -9.92 3.74 7.91
N GLU A 117 -10.55 2.60 8.13
CA GLU A 117 -11.84 2.28 7.55
C GLU A 117 -12.68 1.44 8.51
N LYS A 118 -13.99 1.64 8.43
CA LYS A 118 -14.97 0.82 9.12
C LYS A 118 -15.49 -0.25 8.17
N LEU A 119 -15.54 -1.47 8.66
CA LEU A 119 -15.90 -2.64 7.89
C LEU A 119 -17.02 -3.40 8.58
N ASP A 120 -17.98 -3.87 7.78
CA ASP A 120 -18.99 -4.83 8.23
C ASP A 120 -18.62 -6.23 7.73
N SER A 121 -18.79 -7.23 8.59
CA SER A 121 -18.63 -8.65 8.28
C SER A 121 -19.74 -9.46 8.88
N GLU A 122 -20.33 -10.34 8.07
CA GLU A 122 -21.41 -11.23 8.53
C GLU A 122 -20.96 -12.13 9.69
N HIS A 123 -19.69 -12.57 9.67
CA HIS A 123 -19.17 -13.52 10.67
C HIS A 123 -18.49 -12.85 11.87
N MET A 124 -18.00 -11.60 11.70
CA MET A 124 -17.18 -10.92 12.69
C MET A 124 -17.83 -9.64 13.23
N GLY A 125 -19.00 -9.25 12.69
CA GLY A 125 -19.63 -7.99 13.04
C GLY A 125 -18.82 -6.79 12.53
N GLN A 126 -18.81 -5.70 13.30
CA GLN A 126 -18.04 -4.51 12.95
C GLN A 126 -16.55 -4.70 13.22
N CYS A 127 -15.76 -4.36 12.21
CA CYS A 127 -14.31 -4.34 12.26
C CYS A 127 -13.77 -2.96 11.90
N ARG A 128 -12.51 -2.75 12.21
CA ARG A 128 -11.72 -1.60 11.76
C ARG A 128 -10.51 -2.11 10.99
N GLY A 129 -10.32 -1.58 9.78
CA GLY A 129 -9.10 -1.69 9.02
C GLY A 129 -8.24 -0.44 9.20
N THR A 130 -6.94 -0.59 9.32
CA THR A 130 -5.97 0.49 9.23
C THR A 130 -4.84 0.09 8.30
N GLY A 131 -4.47 0.97 7.39
CA GLY A 131 -3.48 0.65 6.37
C GLY A 131 -2.48 1.76 6.11
N ILE A 132 -1.28 1.35 5.67
CA ILE A 132 -0.28 2.22 5.08
C ILE A 132 -0.08 1.77 3.64
N LEU A 133 -0.19 2.71 2.72
CA LEU A 133 0.06 2.48 1.30
C LEU A 133 1.29 3.27 0.85
N VAL A 134 1.98 2.74 -0.13
CA VAL A 134 3.06 3.42 -0.84
C VAL A 134 2.71 3.49 -2.32
N TYR A 135 3.07 4.59 -2.95
CA TYR A 135 2.88 4.73 -4.39
C TYR A 135 4.05 4.07 -5.13
N ASP A 136 3.72 3.07 -5.93
CA ASP A 136 4.68 2.41 -6.83
C ASP A 136 4.72 3.17 -8.16
N GLY A 137 5.79 3.94 -8.38
CA GLY A 137 5.96 4.75 -9.57
C GLY A 137 6.15 3.93 -10.85
N ASP A 138 6.67 2.70 -10.75
CA ASP A 138 6.84 1.80 -11.90
C ASP A 138 5.50 1.18 -12.30
N ALA A 139 4.71 0.74 -11.33
CA ALA A 139 3.36 0.22 -11.56
C ALA A 139 2.31 1.32 -11.72
N GLN A 140 2.64 2.58 -11.40
CA GLN A 140 1.73 3.73 -11.36
C GLN A 140 0.48 3.45 -10.50
N ALA A 141 0.65 2.82 -9.35
CA ALA A 141 -0.43 2.36 -8.49
C ALA A 141 -0.08 2.48 -7.01
N TRP A 142 -1.09 2.74 -6.20
CA TRP A 142 -0.97 2.60 -4.75
C TRP A 142 -0.92 1.12 -4.36
N LYS A 143 -0.01 0.77 -3.45
CA LYS A 143 0.23 -0.58 -2.95
C LYS A 143 0.20 -0.62 -1.44
N ILE A 144 -0.37 -1.67 -0.87
CA ILE A 144 -0.49 -1.85 0.59
C ILE A 144 0.84 -2.33 1.15
N ALA A 145 1.48 -1.51 1.99
CA ALA A 145 2.72 -1.86 2.68
C ALA A 145 2.45 -2.47 4.07
N HIS A 146 1.36 -2.05 4.70
CA HIS A 146 0.94 -2.56 6.01
C HIS A 146 -0.58 -2.49 6.12
N TYR A 147 -1.20 -3.52 6.69
CA TYR A 147 -2.63 -3.50 7.00
C TYR A 147 -2.91 -4.24 8.31
N THR A 148 -3.77 -3.66 9.12
CA THR A 148 -4.23 -4.22 10.38
C THR A 148 -5.75 -4.33 10.35
N LEU A 149 -6.28 -5.50 10.69
CA LEU A 149 -7.69 -5.75 10.92
C LEU A 149 -7.94 -5.95 12.42
N SER A 150 -8.93 -5.31 12.97
CA SER A 150 -9.32 -5.47 14.37
C SER A 150 -10.84 -5.50 14.55
N PHE A 151 -11.31 -6.18 15.60
CA PHE A 151 -12.70 -6.04 16.04
C PHE A 151 -12.95 -4.61 16.55
N ALA A 152 -14.11 -4.05 16.22
CA ALA A 152 -14.58 -2.81 16.81
C ALA A 152 -15.48 -3.14 18.02
N VAL A 153 -14.89 -3.16 19.21
CA VAL A 153 -15.59 -3.48 20.45
C VAL A 153 -16.25 -2.22 21.02
N PRO A 154 -17.60 -2.18 21.20
CA PRO A 154 -18.27 -1.07 21.89
C PRO A 154 -17.78 -0.93 23.32
N ASN A 155 -17.61 0.31 23.79
CA ASN A 155 -17.14 0.58 25.17
C ASN A 155 -18.05 -0.04 26.23
N GLU A 156 -19.36 -0.13 25.95
CA GLU A 156 -20.37 -0.67 26.87
C GLU A 156 -20.18 -2.15 27.20
N VAL A 157 -19.45 -2.89 26.35
CA VAL A 157 -19.17 -4.33 26.56
C VAL A 157 -17.69 -4.62 26.73
N ALA A 158 -16.84 -3.59 26.77
CA ALA A 158 -15.39 -3.74 26.83
C ALA A 158 -14.93 -4.55 28.05
N ASP A 159 -15.51 -4.31 29.23
CA ASP A 159 -15.16 -5.03 30.47
C ASP A 159 -15.44 -6.54 30.33
N ALA A 160 -16.57 -6.91 29.73
CA ALA A 160 -16.90 -8.33 29.50
C ALA A 160 -15.92 -9.00 28.54
N VAL A 161 -15.47 -8.30 27.50
CA VAL A 161 -14.45 -8.80 26.56
C VAL A 161 -13.10 -8.97 27.28
N ILE A 162 -12.68 -7.99 28.09
CA ILE A 162 -11.44 -8.02 28.88
C ILE A 162 -11.46 -9.22 29.83
N ASP A 163 -12.56 -9.43 30.56
CA ASP A 163 -12.72 -10.56 31.48
C ASP A 163 -12.66 -11.89 30.75
N THR A 164 -13.28 -11.99 29.57
CA THR A 164 -13.25 -13.19 28.73
C THR A 164 -11.84 -13.53 28.30
N ILE A 165 -11.09 -12.54 27.79
CA ILE A 165 -9.68 -12.70 27.38
C ILE A 165 -8.82 -13.09 28.59
N ALA A 166 -9.00 -12.43 29.72
CA ALA A 166 -8.24 -12.72 30.94
C ALA A 166 -8.52 -14.15 31.46
N HIS A 167 -9.77 -14.61 31.37
CA HIS A 167 -10.14 -16.02 31.74
C HIS A 167 -9.45 -16.99 30.76
N TRP A 168 -9.52 -16.76 29.46
CA TRP A 168 -8.86 -17.57 28.42
C TRP A 168 -7.35 -17.67 28.66
N ASN A 169 -6.68 -16.57 28.91
CA ASN A 169 -5.24 -16.55 29.15
C ASN A 169 -4.86 -17.36 30.41
N ARG A 170 -5.63 -17.22 31.49
CA ARG A 170 -5.42 -18.05 32.71
C ARG A 170 -5.59 -19.55 32.45
N SER A 171 -6.50 -19.94 31.56
CA SER A 171 -6.75 -21.36 31.24
C SER A 171 -5.59 -22.01 30.48
N LYS A 172 -4.73 -21.20 29.80
CA LYS A 172 -3.54 -21.67 29.07
C LYS A 172 -2.30 -21.86 29.96
N LEU A 173 -2.31 -21.37 31.20
CA LEU A 173 -1.16 -21.53 32.09
C LEU A 173 -1.03 -23.01 32.51
N PRO A 174 0.20 -23.57 32.55
CA PRO A 174 0.44 -24.91 33.02
C PRO A 174 -0.04 -25.03 34.50
N LYS A 175 -0.74 -26.11 34.79
CA LYS A 175 -1.17 -26.45 36.17
C LYS A 175 0.02 -26.92 36.98
#